data_f307653e1b5f422f245ed3d7d943fed9
#
_entry.id   f307653e1b5f422f245ed3d7d943fed9
#
_cell.length_a   1.000
_cell.length_b   1.000
_cell.length_c   1.000
_cell.angle_alpha   90.00
_cell.angle_beta   90.00
_cell.angle_gamma   90.00
#
_symmetry.space_group_name_H-M   'P 1'
#
loop_
_entity.id
_entity.type
_entity.pdbx_description
1 polymer ?
#
loop_
_entity_poly.entity_id
_entity_poly.type
_entity_poly.pdbx_seq_one_letter_code
_entity_poly.pdbx_strand_id
1 'polypeptide(L)'
;TILMFDYIIRWAKERNNHHLNLGGGLGGHQDSLYHFKSGFSDRVKSFATIEAIVDRSIYNRLTHSRAEVLGMTLLEIQATSFFPSYRAYQLE
;
A
#
# COMPACT_ATOMS: atom_id res chain seq x y z
N THR A 1 15.04 15.14 -4.77
CA THR A 1 14.53 14.00 -3.97
C THR A 1 15.63 13.36 -3.12
N ILE A 2 16.80 13.08 -3.71
CA ILE A 2 17.95 12.54 -2.96
C ILE A 2 18.38 13.50 -1.84
N LEU A 3 18.44 14.79 -2.12
CA LEU A 3 18.79 15.81 -1.12
C LEU A 3 17.78 15.85 0.02
N MET A 4 16.50 15.67 -0.28
CA MET A 4 15.45 15.63 0.72
C MET A 4 15.63 14.44 1.66
N PHE A 5 15.90 13.25 1.14
CA PHE A 5 16.17 12.08 1.96
C PHE A 5 17.43 12.23 2.80
N ASP A 6 18.48 12.78 2.24
CA ASP A 6 19.72 13.05 2.97
C ASP A 6 19.46 14.00 4.15
N TYR A 7 18.70 15.05 3.93
CA TYR A 7 18.33 16.00 4.98
C TYR A 7 17.52 15.32 6.09
N ILE A 8 16.51 14.52 5.70
CA ILE A 8 15.65 13.84 6.67
C ILE A 8 16.45 12.85 7.51
N ILE A 9 17.37 12.11 6.90
CA ILE A 9 18.23 11.15 7.63
C ILE A 9 19.08 11.87 8.66
N ARG A 10 19.71 12.98 8.30
CA ARG A 10 20.52 13.79 9.21
C ARG A 10 19.67 14.38 10.32
N TRP A 11 18.53 14.93 9.98
CA TRP A 11 17.58 15.49 10.93
C TRP A 11 17.11 14.46 11.95
N ALA A 12 16.80 13.25 11.50
CA ALA A 12 16.39 12.16 12.37
C ALA A 12 17.52 11.73 13.32
N LYS A 13 18.77 11.66 12.82
CA LYS A 13 19.94 11.36 13.63
C LYS A 13 20.18 12.39 14.73
N GLU A 14 20.10 13.66 14.40
CA GLU A 14 20.29 14.77 15.35
C GLU A 14 19.25 14.72 16.47
N ARG A 15 18.08 14.17 16.20
CA ARG A 15 17.00 14.02 17.17
C ARG A 15 17.01 12.68 17.91
N ASN A 16 18.10 11.92 17.79
CA ASN A 16 18.28 10.64 18.44
C ASN A 16 17.25 9.56 18.04
N ASN A 17 16.72 9.64 16.84
CA ASN A 17 15.92 8.56 16.30
C ASN A 17 16.82 7.40 15.90
N HIS A 18 16.42 6.18 16.25
CA HIS A 18 17.20 4.98 15.96
C HIS A 18 16.80 4.36 14.62
N HIS A 19 15.59 4.63 14.14
CA HIS A 19 15.05 4.07 12.91
C HIS A 19 14.33 5.14 12.13
N LEU A 20 14.51 5.10 10.81
CA LEU A 20 13.73 5.88 9.86
C LEU A 20 13.18 4.93 8.82
N ASN A 21 11.85 4.83 8.75
CA ASN A 21 11.19 3.96 7.79
C ASN A 21 10.90 4.77 6.52
N LEU A 22 11.54 4.40 5.42
CA LEU A 22 11.34 5.05 4.13
C LEU A 22 10.15 4.47 3.36
N GLY A 23 9.52 3.44 3.90
CA GLY A 23 8.48 2.70 3.20
C GLY A 23 9.05 1.80 2.12
N GLY A 24 8.19 1.20 1.34
CA GLY A 24 8.57 0.33 0.24
C GLY A 24 8.21 0.91 -1.11
N GLY A 25 8.02 0.04 -2.09
CA GLY A 25 7.48 0.38 -3.38
C GLY A 25 5.96 0.51 -3.36
N LEU A 26 5.38 0.84 -4.49
CA LEU A 26 3.94 1.00 -4.62
C LEU A 26 3.24 -0.35 -4.45
N GLY A 27 2.24 -0.38 -3.56
CA GLY A 27 1.50 -1.61 -3.28
C GLY A 27 2.34 -2.75 -2.70
N GLY A 28 3.48 -2.44 -2.08
CA GLY A 28 4.38 -3.44 -1.51
C GLY A 28 5.27 -4.15 -2.52
N HIS A 29 5.29 -3.69 -3.77
CA HIS A 29 6.11 -4.30 -4.83
C HIS A 29 7.56 -3.80 -4.79
N GLN A 30 8.48 -4.65 -5.23
CA GLN A 30 9.89 -4.30 -5.42
C GLN A 30 10.09 -3.63 -6.79
N ASP A 31 9.51 -2.45 -6.93
CA ASP A 31 9.54 -1.64 -8.14
C ASP A 31 10.73 -0.65 -8.14
N SER A 32 10.73 0.30 -9.09
CA SER A 32 11.78 1.31 -9.18
C SER A 32 11.84 2.20 -7.93
N LEU A 33 10.71 2.49 -7.31
CA LEU A 33 10.66 3.26 -6.06
C LEU A 33 11.30 2.49 -4.91
N TYR A 34 11.04 1.19 -4.81
CA TYR A 34 11.70 0.32 -3.84
C TYR A 34 13.21 0.32 -4.04
N HIS A 35 13.67 0.15 -5.27
CA HIS A 35 15.11 0.16 -5.60
C HIS A 35 15.77 1.48 -5.27
N PHE A 36 15.10 2.60 -5.55
CA PHE A 36 15.59 3.92 -5.18
C PHE A 36 15.79 4.05 -3.66
N LYS A 37 14.79 3.63 -2.88
CA LYS A 37 14.85 3.69 -1.41
C LYS A 37 15.88 2.74 -0.84
N SER A 38 16.07 1.57 -1.45
CA SER A 38 17.06 0.58 -1.00
C SER A 38 18.50 1.06 -1.14
N GLY A 39 18.75 2.08 -1.96
CA GLY A 39 20.06 2.71 -2.07
C GLY A 39 20.53 3.44 -0.82
N PHE A 40 19.64 3.78 0.10
CA PHE A 40 19.98 4.49 1.34
C PHE A 40 20.36 3.56 2.49
N SER A 41 19.97 2.30 2.43
CA SER A 41 20.30 1.31 3.47
C SER A 41 20.06 -0.09 2.93
N ASP A 42 20.88 -1.04 3.39
CA ASP A 42 20.70 -2.47 3.14
C ASP A 42 19.74 -3.14 4.12
N ARG A 43 19.25 -2.38 5.10
CA ARG A 43 18.33 -2.92 6.11
C ARG A 43 16.91 -2.95 5.56
N VAL A 44 16.30 -4.13 5.60
CA VAL A 44 14.94 -4.38 5.14
C VAL A 44 14.16 -5.06 6.25
N LYS A 45 12.94 -4.61 6.46
CA LYS A 45 11.98 -5.28 7.35
C LYS A 45 10.71 -5.58 6.58
N SER A 46 10.18 -6.77 6.78
CA SER A 46 8.89 -7.15 6.24
C SER A 46 7.78 -6.41 6.98
N PHE A 47 6.76 -5.98 6.26
CA PHE A 47 5.53 -5.51 6.87
C PHE A 47 4.37 -6.38 6.42
N ALA A 48 3.31 -6.38 7.21
CA ALA A 48 2.10 -7.11 6.89
C ALA A 48 0.89 -6.25 7.24
N THR A 49 -0.18 -6.44 6.51
CA THR A 49 -1.46 -5.82 6.81
C THR A 49 -2.44 -6.90 7.25
N ILE A 50 -3.38 -6.52 8.12
CA ILE A 50 -4.45 -7.40 8.57
C ILE A 50 -5.74 -6.87 7.95
N GLU A 51 -6.46 -7.75 7.26
CA GLU A 51 -7.75 -7.43 6.66
C GLU A 51 -8.84 -8.12 7.46
N ALA A 52 -9.86 -7.35 7.87
CA ALA A 52 -10.97 -7.90 8.63
C ALA A 52 -12.28 -7.33 8.11
N ILE A 53 -13.26 -8.21 7.90
CA ILE A 53 -14.62 -7.84 7.53
C ILE A 53 -15.49 -7.97 8.80
N VAL A 54 -15.92 -6.83 9.33
CA VAL A 54 -16.70 -6.77 10.57
C VAL A 54 -18.15 -7.15 10.33
N ASP A 55 -18.72 -6.64 9.24
CA ASP A 55 -20.10 -6.95 8.85
C ASP A 55 -20.11 -7.43 7.41
N ARG A 56 -20.21 -8.74 7.25
CA ARG A 56 -20.14 -9.36 5.92
C ARG A 56 -21.31 -8.98 5.03
N SER A 57 -22.50 -8.82 5.59
CA SER A 57 -23.70 -8.43 4.84
C SER A 57 -23.55 -7.05 4.22
N ILE A 58 -23.13 -6.07 5.01
CA ILE A 58 -22.88 -4.71 4.53
C ILE A 58 -21.71 -4.69 3.54
N TYR A 59 -20.65 -5.41 3.84
CA TYR A 59 -19.48 -5.50 2.96
C TYR A 59 -19.87 -6.03 1.57
N ASN A 60 -20.63 -7.12 1.54
CA ASN A 60 -21.07 -7.73 0.27
C ASN A 60 -21.98 -6.80 -0.51
N ARG A 61 -22.88 -6.09 0.17
CA ARG A 61 -23.77 -5.13 -0.48
C ARG A 61 -23.01 -3.97 -1.11
N LEU A 62 -22.05 -3.41 -0.39
CA LEU A 62 -21.19 -2.33 -0.90
C LEU A 62 -20.33 -2.80 -2.07
N THR A 63 -19.78 -4.01 -1.98
CA THR A 63 -18.97 -4.60 -3.06
C THR A 63 -19.82 -4.82 -4.32
N HIS A 64 -21.04 -5.28 -4.15
CA HIS A 64 -21.97 -5.50 -5.25
C HIS A 64 -22.33 -4.18 -5.95
N SER A 65 -22.62 -3.14 -5.18
CA SER A 65 -22.88 -1.80 -5.73
C SER A 65 -21.66 -1.25 -6.48
N ARG A 66 -20.48 -1.46 -5.95
CA ARG A 66 -19.25 -1.02 -6.63
C ARG A 66 -19.00 -1.77 -7.93
N ALA A 67 -19.27 -3.07 -7.96
CA ALA A 67 -19.17 -3.87 -9.16
C ALA A 67 -20.09 -3.34 -10.26
N GLU A 68 -21.33 -2.99 -9.92
CA GLU A 68 -22.27 -2.38 -10.86
C GLU A 68 -21.73 -1.07 -11.44
N VAL A 69 -21.20 -0.19 -10.60
CA VAL A 69 -20.61 1.09 -11.05
C VAL A 69 -19.46 0.88 -12.01
N LEU A 70 -18.62 -0.14 -11.77
CA LEU A 70 -17.45 -0.44 -12.60
C LEU A 70 -17.80 -1.28 -13.83
N GLY A 71 -19.05 -1.76 -13.96
CA GLY A 71 -19.44 -2.68 -15.04
C GLY A 71 -18.78 -4.05 -14.91
N MET A 72 -18.45 -4.47 -13.69
CA MET A 72 -17.80 -5.74 -13.39
C MET A 72 -18.80 -6.71 -12.76
N THR A 73 -18.55 -8.01 -12.92
CA THR A 73 -19.25 -9.02 -12.14
C THR A 73 -18.68 -9.06 -10.71
N LEU A 74 -19.43 -9.66 -9.78
CA LEU A 74 -18.97 -9.82 -8.41
C LEU A 74 -17.68 -10.65 -8.36
N LEU A 75 -17.58 -11.70 -9.18
CA LEU A 75 -16.36 -12.51 -9.27
C LEU A 75 -15.17 -11.71 -9.77
N GLU A 76 -15.37 -10.86 -10.77
CA GLU A 76 -14.30 -10.03 -11.32
C GLU A 76 -13.75 -9.04 -10.28
N ILE A 77 -14.62 -8.35 -9.54
CA ILE A 77 -14.17 -7.39 -8.54
C ILE A 77 -13.47 -8.08 -7.36
N GLN A 78 -13.94 -9.25 -6.96
CA GLN A 78 -13.28 -10.04 -5.91
C GLN A 78 -11.93 -10.59 -6.35
N ALA A 79 -11.76 -10.87 -7.64
CA ALA A 79 -10.51 -11.36 -8.20
C ALA A 79 -9.41 -10.30 -8.27
N THR A 80 -9.73 -9.01 -8.12
CA THR A 80 -8.73 -7.92 -8.16
C THR A 80 -7.76 -7.93 -6.99
N SER A 81 -8.05 -8.68 -5.93
CA SER A 81 -7.27 -8.70 -4.69
C SER A 81 -7.17 -7.36 -3.96
N PHE A 82 -7.91 -6.36 -4.41
CA PHE A 82 -7.96 -5.06 -3.78
C PHE A 82 -8.88 -5.12 -2.55
N PHE A 83 -8.37 -4.64 -1.41
CA PHE A 83 -9.15 -4.62 -0.18
C PHE A 83 -9.28 -3.17 0.34
N PRO A 84 -10.46 -2.73 0.76
CA PRO A 84 -11.73 -3.46 0.65
C PRO A 84 -12.24 -3.46 -0.80
N SER A 85 -12.89 -4.54 -1.20
CA SER A 85 -13.36 -4.72 -2.58
C SER A 85 -14.29 -3.60 -3.06
N TYR A 86 -15.09 -3.03 -2.17
CA TYR A 86 -16.00 -1.95 -2.53
C TYR A 86 -15.29 -0.62 -2.85
N ARG A 87 -13.98 -0.55 -2.69
CA ARG A 87 -13.15 0.59 -3.09
C ARG A 87 -12.26 0.29 -4.30
N ALA A 88 -12.41 -0.88 -4.89
CA ALA A 88 -11.66 -1.24 -6.07
C ALA A 88 -11.91 -0.23 -7.21
N TYR A 89 -10.90 -0.06 -8.05
CA TYR A 89 -10.97 0.81 -9.21
C TYR A 89 -10.49 0.07 -10.44
N GLN A 90 -10.95 0.53 -11.61
CA GLN A 90 -10.44 0.01 -12.87
C GLN A 90 -9.04 0.56 -13.11
N LEU A 91 -8.10 -0.33 -13.36
CA LEU A 91 -6.79 0.05 -13.87
C LEU A 91 -6.94 0.22 -15.38
N GLU A 92 -6.64 1.41 -15.84
CA GLU A 92 -6.55 1.69 -17.26
C GLU A 92 -5.25 1.13 -17.85
#